data_f88408fe870a673bcfa490c314be03bc
#
_entry.id   f88408fe870a673bcfa490c314be03bc
#
_cell.length_a   1.000
_cell.length_b   1.000
_cell.length_c   1.000
_cell.angle_alpha   90.00
_cell.angle_beta   90.00
_cell.angle_gamma   90.00
#
_symmetry.space_group_name_H-M   'P 1'
#
loop_
_entity.id
_entity.type
_entity.pdbx_description
1 polymer ?
#
loop_
_entity_poly.entity_id
_entity_poly.type
_entity_poly.pdbx_seq_one_letter_code
_entity_poly.pdbx_strand_id
1 'polypeptide(L)'
;MKRISVIALLSMLVLPSFAEEVSAPDVASTETAPEQVASANLSAEEKLKLKQEFKDEIKSELKQEYADAKKASESKRGFLDGVQIGVGVSATSGLNGFIGYANKDVDSFWAKRFGVRFDFATTKPVKSLISDGLDSVMGDGIDIGDDITITDLDIKAQHYAALLDFYPFGDTWLLGGWRITGGYAFGDMNMSANIAGTIDELNPGFYEFELAGQKYAYNGNSVRGTAQLDWEYRGPYVGTGFDIGLFAGFKIYLDAGVVFTNRAAELSLDVPFENLQKFESGTWTPVNNDTLKAEVDKYKNEALADAQSELDDFKFYPMVKLGFMYRF
;
A
#
# COMPACT_ATOMS: atom_id res chain seq x y z
N MET A 1 23.88 12.72 -16.64
CA MET A 1 23.00 13.06 -15.51
C MET A 1 21.83 12.10 -15.54
N LYS A 2 21.80 11.11 -14.65
CA LYS A 2 20.60 10.27 -14.44
C LYS A 2 19.69 11.08 -13.53
N ARG A 3 18.62 11.64 -14.09
CA ARG A 3 17.58 12.28 -13.29
C ARG A 3 16.91 11.21 -12.44
N ILE A 4 17.10 11.27 -11.15
CA ILE A 4 16.37 10.42 -10.21
C ILE A 4 14.95 10.98 -10.18
N SER A 5 14.03 10.22 -10.72
CA SER A 5 12.63 10.59 -10.68
C SER A 5 12.13 10.42 -9.25
N VAL A 6 11.62 11.49 -8.65
CA VAL A 6 10.89 11.45 -7.36
C VAL A 6 9.75 10.43 -7.42
N ILE A 7 9.26 10.13 -8.64
CA ILE A 7 8.30 9.07 -8.95
C ILE A 7 8.85 7.68 -8.54
N ALA A 8 10.17 7.45 -8.67
CA ALA A 8 10.79 6.20 -8.25
C ALA A 8 10.75 6.02 -6.73
N LEU A 9 10.89 7.10 -5.96
CA LEU A 9 10.77 7.07 -4.50
C LEU A 9 9.33 6.79 -4.05
N LEU A 10 8.34 7.42 -4.69
CA LEU A 10 6.92 7.15 -4.44
C LEU A 10 6.50 5.75 -4.92
N SER A 11 7.05 5.25 -6.02
CA SER A 11 6.74 3.90 -6.51
C SER A 11 7.35 2.79 -5.66
N MET A 12 8.47 3.02 -5.00
CA MET A 12 9.04 2.08 -4.01
C MET A 12 8.15 1.96 -2.75
N LEU A 13 7.39 2.99 -2.40
CA LEU A 13 6.44 2.96 -1.28
C LEU A 13 5.16 2.18 -1.59
N VAL A 14 4.82 1.98 -2.85
CA VAL A 14 3.58 1.30 -3.29
C VAL A 14 3.75 -0.21 -3.42
N LEU A 15 4.98 -0.71 -3.45
CA LEU A 15 5.26 -2.14 -3.52
C LEU A 15 6.09 -2.59 -2.31
N PRO A 16 5.46 -2.98 -1.20
CA PRO A 16 6.14 -3.87 -0.29
C PRO A 16 6.39 -5.15 -1.09
N SER A 17 7.67 -5.51 -1.24
CA SER A 17 8.09 -6.78 -1.82
C SER A 17 7.65 -7.92 -0.90
N PHE A 18 6.38 -8.32 -0.98
CA PHE A 18 5.91 -9.59 -0.47
C PHE A 18 6.24 -10.70 -1.47
N ALA A 19 7.47 -10.74 -1.93
CA ALA A 19 8.05 -11.89 -2.59
C ALA A 19 8.96 -12.60 -1.60
N GLU A 20 8.47 -12.90 -0.43
CA GLU A 20 9.02 -13.96 0.38
C GLU A 20 8.38 -15.24 -0.14
N GLU A 21 9.20 -16.03 -0.79
CA GLU A 21 8.92 -17.36 -1.28
C GLU A 21 8.41 -18.19 -0.10
N VAL A 22 7.08 -18.32 0.02
CA VAL A 22 6.48 -19.26 0.95
C VAL A 22 6.84 -20.64 0.42
N SER A 23 7.96 -21.16 0.93
CA SER A 23 8.30 -22.56 0.83
C SER A 23 7.12 -23.36 1.36
N ALA A 24 6.41 -24.03 0.47
CA ALA A 24 5.34 -24.92 0.82
C ALA A 24 5.88 -25.96 1.82
N PRO A 25 5.18 -26.21 2.93
CA PRO A 25 5.59 -27.27 3.82
C PRO A 25 5.51 -28.59 3.06
N ASP A 26 6.61 -29.31 3.07
CA ASP A 26 6.76 -30.65 2.54
C ASP A 26 5.72 -31.54 3.23
N VAL A 27 4.58 -31.76 2.58
CA VAL A 27 3.58 -32.70 3.05
C VAL A 27 4.13 -34.09 2.75
N ALA A 28 4.72 -34.68 3.77
CA ALA A 28 5.08 -36.07 3.75
C ALA A 28 3.86 -36.88 3.35
N SER A 29 3.87 -37.37 2.11
CA SER A 29 2.91 -38.30 1.56
C SER A 29 3.00 -39.64 2.31
N THR A 30 2.13 -39.77 3.30
CA THR A 30 1.83 -41.09 3.85
C THR A 30 0.94 -41.81 2.83
N GLU A 31 1.58 -42.54 1.98
CA GLU A 31 0.97 -43.42 0.99
C GLU A 31 0.30 -44.57 1.73
N THR A 32 -0.97 -44.38 2.10
CA THR A 32 -1.85 -45.47 2.46
C THR A 32 -2.50 -45.92 1.15
N ALA A 33 -2.06 -47.09 0.65
CA ALA A 33 -2.61 -47.69 -0.52
C ALA A 33 -4.13 -47.84 -0.43
N PRO A 34 -4.90 -47.30 -1.38
CA PRO A 34 -6.32 -47.58 -1.43
C PRO A 34 -6.53 -49.02 -1.87
N GLU A 35 -7.27 -49.74 -1.04
CA GLU A 35 -7.87 -51.01 -1.31
C GLU A 35 -8.41 -51.09 -2.74
N GLN A 36 -8.00 -52.09 -3.50
CA GLN A 36 -8.42 -52.33 -4.88
C GLN A 36 -9.93 -52.55 -4.93
N VAL A 37 -10.70 -51.49 -5.10
CA VAL A 37 -12.08 -51.59 -5.58
C VAL A 37 -12.02 -51.97 -7.04
N ALA A 38 -12.59 -53.11 -7.36
CA ALA A 38 -12.64 -53.71 -8.69
C ALA A 38 -12.97 -52.65 -9.75
N SER A 39 -12.01 -52.38 -10.62
CA SER A 39 -12.17 -51.48 -11.76
C SER A 39 -13.11 -52.16 -12.76
N ALA A 40 -14.41 -51.86 -12.68
CA ALA A 40 -15.33 -52.14 -13.78
C ALA A 40 -14.78 -51.45 -15.03
N ASN A 41 -14.60 -52.19 -16.10
CA ASN A 41 -14.16 -51.70 -17.41
C ASN A 41 -15.26 -50.86 -18.04
N LEU A 42 -15.43 -49.64 -17.51
CA LEU A 42 -16.32 -48.63 -18.06
C LEU A 42 -15.70 -48.08 -19.35
N SER A 43 -16.47 -47.99 -20.40
CA SER A 43 -16.07 -47.31 -21.63
C SER A 43 -15.76 -45.85 -21.41
N ALA A 44 -15.02 -45.21 -22.29
CA ALA A 44 -14.69 -43.80 -22.20
C ALA A 44 -15.96 -42.92 -22.14
N GLU A 45 -17.03 -43.31 -22.80
CA GLU A 45 -18.33 -42.62 -22.79
C GLU A 45 -19.06 -42.74 -21.43
N GLU A 46 -19.02 -43.94 -20.84
CA GLU A 46 -19.61 -44.16 -19.51
C GLU A 46 -18.87 -43.38 -18.40
N LYS A 47 -17.54 -43.32 -18.47
CA LYS A 47 -16.73 -42.49 -17.57
C LYS A 47 -17.06 -41.02 -17.72
N LEU A 48 -17.30 -40.54 -18.93
CA LEU A 48 -17.66 -39.14 -19.20
C LEU A 48 -19.07 -38.84 -18.65
N LYS A 49 -20.04 -39.73 -18.86
CA LYS A 49 -21.39 -39.61 -18.30
C LYS A 49 -21.38 -39.60 -16.78
N LEU A 50 -20.68 -40.52 -16.17
CA LEU A 50 -20.59 -40.63 -14.72
C LEU A 50 -19.93 -39.37 -14.10
N LYS A 51 -18.90 -38.87 -14.77
CA LYS A 51 -18.25 -37.61 -14.36
C LYS A 51 -19.17 -36.39 -14.48
N GLN A 52 -20.03 -36.37 -15.49
CA GLN A 52 -21.02 -35.34 -15.71
C GLN A 52 -22.13 -35.42 -14.65
N GLU A 53 -22.68 -36.60 -14.41
CA GLU A 53 -23.70 -36.85 -13.39
C GLU A 53 -23.20 -36.46 -11.97
N PHE A 54 -21.98 -36.89 -11.63
CA PHE A 54 -21.38 -36.57 -10.34
C PHE A 54 -21.12 -35.07 -10.18
N LYS A 55 -20.73 -34.39 -11.26
CA LYS A 55 -20.56 -32.93 -11.27
C LYS A 55 -21.88 -32.20 -11.10
N ASP A 56 -22.94 -32.69 -11.73
CA ASP A 56 -24.27 -32.08 -11.65
C ASP A 56 -24.92 -32.38 -10.27
N GLU A 57 -24.66 -33.55 -9.69
CA GLU A 57 -25.08 -33.93 -8.34
C GLU A 57 -24.41 -33.05 -7.27
N ILE A 58 -23.09 -32.94 -7.27
CA ILE A 58 -22.34 -32.05 -6.36
C ILE A 58 -22.83 -30.63 -6.52
N LYS A 59 -23.04 -30.17 -7.76
CA LYS A 59 -23.53 -28.81 -7.99
C LYS A 59 -24.95 -28.60 -7.45
N SER A 60 -25.78 -29.60 -7.51
CA SER A 60 -27.16 -29.55 -6.95
C SER A 60 -27.17 -29.60 -5.43
N GLU A 61 -26.33 -30.44 -4.83
CA GLU A 61 -26.19 -30.53 -3.37
C GLU A 61 -25.64 -29.24 -2.78
N LEU A 62 -24.53 -28.68 -3.36
CA LEU A 62 -23.98 -27.40 -2.96
C LEU A 62 -24.99 -26.26 -3.09
N LYS A 63 -25.81 -26.30 -4.16
CA LYS A 63 -26.84 -25.29 -4.37
C LYS A 63 -27.97 -25.41 -3.34
N GLN A 64 -28.29 -26.63 -2.93
CA GLN A 64 -29.31 -26.89 -1.94
C GLN A 64 -28.83 -26.53 -0.53
N GLU A 65 -27.62 -26.92 -0.18
CA GLU A 65 -26.96 -26.55 1.08
C GLU A 65 -26.83 -25.03 1.23
N TYR A 66 -26.43 -24.34 0.15
CA TYR A 66 -26.42 -22.87 0.11
C TYR A 66 -27.82 -22.25 0.28
N ALA A 67 -28.84 -22.84 -0.36
CA ALA A 67 -30.21 -22.36 -0.22
C ALA A 67 -30.78 -22.58 1.20
N ASP A 68 -30.44 -23.70 1.83
CA ASP A 68 -30.87 -24.00 3.19
C ASP A 68 -30.12 -23.18 4.24
N ALA A 69 -28.81 -22.96 4.03
CA ALA A 69 -28.04 -22.01 4.85
C ALA A 69 -28.57 -20.57 4.72
N LYS A 70 -28.96 -20.17 3.50
CA LYS A 70 -29.59 -18.88 3.25
C LYS A 70 -30.94 -18.76 3.97
N LYS A 71 -31.81 -19.75 3.89
CA LYS A 71 -33.10 -19.78 4.62
C LYS A 71 -32.90 -19.75 6.14
N ALA A 72 -31.91 -20.46 6.66
CA ALA A 72 -31.58 -20.44 8.08
C ALA A 72 -31.10 -19.07 8.54
N SER A 73 -30.37 -18.32 7.71
CA SER A 73 -29.94 -16.93 7.99
C SER A 73 -31.12 -15.94 7.90
N GLU A 74 -32.01 -16.11 6.93
CA GLU A 74 -33.22 -15.26 6.77
C GLU A 74 -34.18 -15.36 7.97
N SER A 75 -34.23 -16.52 8.62
CA SER A 75 -35.13 -16.72 9.79
C SER A 75 -34.63 -16.05 11.07
N LYS A 76 -33.42 -15.51 11.12
CA LYS A 76 -32.78 -14.88 12.26
C LYS A 76 -32.33 -13.45 11.99
N ARG A 77 -33.10 -12.68 11.20
CA ARG A 77 -32.75 -11.27 10.92
C ARG A 77 -32.62 -10.49 12.24
N GLY A 78 -31.36 -10.16 12.56
CA GLY A 78 -31.01 -9.33 13.70
C GLY A 78 -30.84 -7.86 13.30
N PHE A 79 -30.84 -6.97 14.27
CA PHE A 79 -30.54 -5.53 14.05
C PHE A 79 -29.21 -5.27 13.39
N LEU A 80 -28.23 -6.18 13.51
CA LEU A 80 -26.89 -6.06 12.97
C LEU A 80 -26.70 -6.69 11.59
N ASP A 81 -27.73 -7.34 11.03
CA ASP A 81 -27.59 -8.03 9.74
C ASP A 81 -27.14 -7.08 8.64
N GLY A 82 -26.01 -7.41 8.03
CA GLY A 82 -25.39 -6.59 7.02
C GLY A 82 -24.37 -5.58 7.51
N VAL A 83 -24.24 -5.38 8.83
CA VAL A 83 -23.15 -4.57 9.39
C VAL A 83 -21.82 -5.28 9.13
N GLN A 84 -20.82 -4.50 8.76
CA GLN A 84 -19.48 -4.98 8.45
C GLN A 84 -18.48 -4.20 9.29
N ILE A 85 -17.50 -4.93 9.83
CA ILE A 85 -16.34 -4.34 10.52
C ILE A 85 -15.11 -5.00 9.93
N GLY A 86 -14.15 -4.20 9.52
CA GLY A 86 -12.89 -4.68 8.96
C GLY A 86 -11.68 -4.06 9.60
N VAL A 87 -10.58 -4.80 9.60
CA VAL A 87 -9.26 -4.36 10.01
C VAL A 87 -8.21 -4.97 9.07
N GLY A 88 -7.21 -4.19 8.73
CA GLY A 88 -6.18 -4.64 7.81
C GLY A 88 -5.02 -3.66 7.72
N VAL A 89 -4.27 -3.79 6.65
CA VAL A 89 -3.13 -2.94 6.33
C VAL A 89 -3.33 -2.26 4.99
N SER A 90 -2.85 -1.04 4.90
CA SER A 90 -2.79 -0.25 3.67
C SER A 90 -1.33 0.01 3.32
N ALA A 91 -0.97 -0.21 2.08
CA ALA A 91 0.39 0.05 1.61
C ALA A 91 0.83 1.52 1.77
N THR A 92 -0.14 2.46 1.69
CA THR A 92 0.14 3.89 1.73
C THR A 92 -0.24 4.58 3.04
N SER A 93 -1.05 3.94 3.89
CA SER A 93 -1.61 4.59 5.09
C SER A 93 -1.47 3.74 6.37
N GLY A 94 -0.75 2.62 6.32
CA GLY A 94 -0.47 1.76 7.47
C GLY A 94 -1.64 0.91 7.91
N LEU A 95 -1.94 0.87 9.20
CA LEU A 95 -3.08 0.11 9.73
C LEU A 95 -4.39 0.77 9.30
N ASN A 96 -5.27 0.00 8.71
CA ASN A 96 -6.59 0.49 8.32
C ASN A 96 -7.72 -0.30 9.01
N GLY A 97 -8.85 0.36 9.14
CA GLY A 97 -10.09 -0.25 9.58
C GLY A 97 -11.27 0.39 8.88
N PHE A 98 -12.41 -0.29 8.95
CA PHE A 98 -13.66 0.28 8.47
C PHE A 98 -14.87 -0.25 9.24
N ILE A 99 -15.93 0.52 9.21
CA ILE A 99 -17.28 0.10 9.56
C ILE A 99 -18.19 0.36 8.36
N GLY A 100 -19.05 -0.57 8.05
CA GLY A 100 -19.94 -0.45 6.90
C GLY A 100 -21.23 -1.22 7.05
N TYR A 101 -22.06 -1.08 6.04
CA TYR A 101 -23.32 -1.82 5.91
C TYR A 101 -23.50 -2.27 4.47
N ALA A 102 -23.68 -3.56 4.26
CA ALA A 102 -24.07 -4.14 2.97
C ALA A 102 -24.86 -5.42 3.22
N ASN A 103 -26.17 -5.31 3.08
CA ASN A 103 -27.06 -6.45 3.26
C ASN A 103 -27.36 -7.10 1.91
N LYS A 104 -26.74 -8.25 1.65
CA LYS A 104 -26.92 -9.02 0.42
C LYS A 104 -28.10 -10.00 0.49
N ASP A 105 -28.64 -10.24 1.68
CA ASP A 105 -29.68 -11.24 1.94
C ASP A 105 -31.09 -10.66 1.87
N VAL A 106 -31.25 -9.46 1.33
CA VAL A 106 -32.54 -8.80 1.11
C VAL A 106 -33.08 -9.12 -0.29
N ASP A 107 -34.42 -9.20 -0.41
CA ASP A 107 -35.07 -9.51 -1.70
C ASP A 107 -34.99 -8.37 -2.71
N SER A 108 -34.73 -7.15 -2.25
CA SER A 108 -34.61 -6.00 -3.13
C SER A 108 -33.40 -6.10 -4.04
N PHE A 109 -33.63 -6.04 -5.35
CA PHE A 109 -32.57 -6.09 -6.39
C PHE A 109 -31.49 -5.02 -6.18
N TRP A 110 -31.88 -3.82 -5.78
CA TRP A 110 -30.96 -2.72 -5.55
C TRP A 110 -30.29 -2.79 -4.18
N ALA A 111 -31.05 -3.06 -3.14
CA ALA A 111 -30.54 -3.05 -1.77
C ALA A 111 -29.41 -4.08 -1.56
N LYS A 112 -29.51 -5.26 -2.20
CA LYS A 112 -28.46 -6.29 -2.12
C LYS A 112 -27.19 -5.97 -2.91
N ARG A 113 -27.20 -4.90 -3.72
CA ARG A 113 -26.06 -4.50 -4.54
C ARG A 113 -25.34 -3.27 -4.05
N PHE A 114 -25.93 -2.54 -3.10
CA PHE A 114 -25.29 -1.36 -2.55
C PHE A 114 -24.88 -1.56 -1.11
N GLY A 115 -23.72 -1.02 -0.78
CA GLY A 115 -23.21 -0.91 0.58
C GLY A 115 -22.66 0.49 0.83
N VAL A 116 -22.59 0.85 2.09
CA VAL A 116 -21.93 2.08 2.54
C VAL A 116 -20.82 1.72 3.51
N ARG A 117 -19.72 2.46 3.48
CA ARG A 117 -18.56 2.17 4.29
C ARG A 117 -17.86 3.46 4.70
N PHE A 118 -17.42 3.50 5.95
CA PHE A 118 -16.53 4.53 6.47
C PHE A 118 -15.20 3.90 6.79
N ASP A 119 -14.18 4.31 6.06
CA ASP A 119 -12.82 3.82 6.19
C ASP A 119 -11.97 4.82 6.98
N PHE A 120 -11.04 4.29 7.75
CA PHE A 120 -9.98 5.04 8.40
C PHE A 120 -8.67 4.25 8.34
N ALA A 121 -7.55 4.96 8.22
CA ALA A 121 -6.24 4.35 8.31
C ALA A 121 -5.25 5.28 9.00
N THR A 122 -4.22 4.71 9.62
CA THR A 122 -3.17 5.48 10.28
C THR A 122 -1.89 4.65 10.44
N THR A 123 -0.75 5.31 10.32
CA THR A 123 0.56 4.71 10.61
C THR A 123 0.90 4.69 12.09
N LYS A 124 0.21 5.46 12.94
CA LYS A 124 0.58 5.66 14.37
C LYS A 124 0.79 4.36 15.16
N PRO A 125 -0.13 3.35 15.09
CA PRO A 125 0.03 2.12 15.89
C PRO A 125 1.12 1.19 15.39
N VAL A 126 1.53 1.32 14.13
CA VAL A 126 2.50 0.42 13.47
C VAL A 126 3.80 1.13 13.08
N LYS A 127 4.00 2.33 13.62
CA LYS A 127 5.16 3.16 13.31
C LYS A 127 6.48 2.42 13.52
N SER A 128 6.66 1.73 14.65
CA SER A 128 7.87 0.96 14.94
C SER A 128 8.06 -0.21 13.97
N LEU A 129 6.97 -0.90 13.61
CA LEU A 129 7.04 -2.00 12.64
C LEU A 129 7.40 -1.51 11.24
N ILE A 130 6.91 -0.32 10.86
CA ILE A 130 7.24 0.31 9.58
C ILE A 130 8.69 0.76 9.58
N SER A 131 9.17 1.45 10.63
CA SER A 131 10.57 1.88 10.73
C SER A 131 11.52 0.68 10.77
N ASP A 132 11.26 -0.31 11.61
CA ASP A 132 12.10 -1.53 11.71
C ASP A 132 12.11 -2.30 10.37
N GLY A 133 10.98 -2.35 9.68
CA GLY A 133 10.87 -2.94 8.35
C GLY A 133 11.64 -2.16 7.28
N LEU A 134 11.53 -0.85 7.28
CA LEU A 134 12.28 0.03 6.39
C LEU A 134 13.79 -0.05 6.67
N ASP A 135 14.18 0.01 7.93
CA ASP A 135 15.59 -0.11 8.33
C ASP A 135 16.18 -1.46 7.91
N SER A 136 15.38 -2.53 7.98
CA SER A 136 15.78 -3.86 7.51
C SER A 136 16.00 -3.93 5.99
N VAL A 137 15.21 -3.18 5.22
CA VAL A 137 15.30 -3.13 3.75
C VAL A 137 16.35 -2.11 3.29
N MET A 138 16.44 -0.98 3.99
CA MET A 138 17.34 0.13 3.65
C MET A 138 18.80 -0.13 4.11
N GLY A 139 19.00 -0.96 5.15
CA GLY A 139 20.32 -1.21 5.71
C GLY A 139 21.02 0.09 6.12
N ASP A 140 22.20 0.35 5.55
CA ASP A 140 22.95 1.59 5.78
C ASP A 140 22.35 2.84 5.10
N GLY A 141 21.22 2.69 4.42
CA GLY A 141 20.51 3.74 3.69
C GLY A 141 20.30 3.40 2.21
N ILE A 142 19.45 4.18 1.55
CA ILE A 142 19.20 4.08 0.11
C ILE A 142 20.03 5.14 -0.60
N ASP A 143 20.97 4.69 -1.43
CA ASP A 143 21.66 5.57 -2.36
C ASP A 143 20.72 5.98 -3.50
N ILE A 144 20.45 7.28 -3.58
CA ILE A 144 19.57 7.85 -4.62
C ILE A 144 20.36 8.52 -5.75
N GLY A 145 21.69 8.38 -5.74
CA GLY A 145 22.59 9.01 -6.69
C GLY A 145 23.06 10.38 -6.23
N ASP A 146 23.93 11.00 -7.03
CA ASP A 146 24.54 12.30 -6.72
C ASP A 146 25.20 12.34 -5.32
N ASP A 147 25.75 11.19 -4.88
CA ASP A 147 26.38 10.98 -3.58
C ASP A 147 25.43 11.21 -2.38
N ILE A 148 24.13 11.04 -2.57
CA ILE A 148 23.10 11.22 -1.53
C ILE A 148 22.57 9.88 -1.06
N THR A 149 22.61 9.66 0.26
CA THR A 149 22.02 8.51 0.93
C THR A 149 20.87 8.96 1.82
N ILE A 150 19.70 8.32 1.65
CA ILE A 150 18.54 8.54 2.52
C ILE A 150 18.60 7.58 3.69
N THR A 151 18.49 8.12 4.90
CA THR A 151 18.43 7.35 6.15
C THR A 151 17.27 7.83 7.03
N ASP A 152 16.88 7.02 8.02
CA ASP A 152 15.90 7.37 9.04
C ASP A 152 14.57 7.86 8.45
N LEU A 153 14.01 7.09 7.52
CA LEU A 153 12.73 7.43 6.91
C LEU A 153 11.58 7.27 7.92
N ASP A 154 10.92 8.36 8.25
CA ASP A 154 9.72 8.40 9.10
C ASP A 154 8.48 8.73 8.26
N ILE A 155 7.45 7.88 8.33
CA ILE A 155 6.21 8.05 7.58
C ILE A 155 5.05 8.17 8.56
N LYS A 156 4.34 9.28 8.49
CA LYS A 156 3.11 9.53 9.22
C LYS A 156 1.99 9.75 8.21
N ALA A 157 0.96 8.93 8.29
CA ALA A 157 -0.20 9.08 7.43
C ALA A 157 -1.48 8.88 8.22
N GLN A 158 -2.52 9.62 7.84
CA GLN A 158 -3.89 9.46 8.30
C GLN A 158 -4.82 9.55 7.09
N HIS A 159 -5.82 8.68 7.07
CA HIS A 159 -6.78 8.62 5.97
C HIS A 159 -8.18 8.36 6.49
N TYR A 160 -9.14 9.04 5.90
CA TYR A 160 -10.57 8.86 6.16
C TYR A 160 -11.33 8.87 4.84
N ALA A 161 -12.32 8.01 4.70
CA ALA A 161 -13.17 8.00 3.52
C ALA A 161 -14.61 7.61 3.84
N ALA A 162 -15.54 8.24 3.12
CA ALA A 162 -16.94 7.81 3.06
C ALA A 162 -17.18 7.21 1.67
N LEU A 163 -17.53 5.94 1.63
CA LEU A 163 -17.52 5.12 0.44
C LEU A 163 -18.91 4.49 0.19
N LEU A 164 -19.26 4.40 -1.07
CA LEU A 164 -20.39 3.65 -1.59
C LEU A 164 -19.87 2.47 -2.40
N ASP A 165 -20.20 1.28 -1.99
CA ASP A 165 -19.82 0.03 -2.65
C ASP A 165 -20.97 -0.44 -3.54
N PHE A 166 -20.67 -0.78 -4.80
CA PHE A 166 -21.61 -1.40 -5.72
C PHE A 166 -21.13 -2.81 -6.05
N TYR A 167 -21.96 -3.80 -5.80
CA TYR A 167 -21.71 -5.22 -6.05
C TYR A 167 -22.46 -5.68 -7.31
N PRO A 168 -21.84 -5.66 -8.49
CA PRO A 168 -22.52 -5.97 -9.76
C PRO A 168 -23.17 -7.34 -9.79
N PHE A 169 -22.53 -8.32 -9.15
CA PHE A 169 -22.98 -9.72 -9.15
C PHE A 169 -23.83 -10.09 -7.92
N GLY A 170 -24.04 -9.12 -6.99
CA GLY A 170 -24.91 -9.27 -5.83
C GLY A 170 -24.45 -10.41 -4.91
N ASP A 171 -25.25 -11.48 -4.85
CA ASP A 171 -25.08 -12.64 -3.97
C ASP A 171 -24.52 -13.88 -4.65
N THR A 172 -23.97 -13.77 -5.87
CA THR A 172 -23.39 -14.92 -6.57
C THR A 172 -22.16 -15.47 -5.82
N TRP A 173 -22.05 -16.80 -5.80
CA TRP A 173 -21.06 -17.52 -4.99
C TRP A 173 -19.61 -17.08 -5.24
N LEU A 174 -19.19 -16.96 -6.50
CA LEU A 174 -17.78 -16.68 -6.83
C LEU A 174 -17.50 -15.18 -7.01
N LEU A 175 -18.40 -14.48 -7.71
CA LEU A 175 -18.19 -13.07 -8.09
C LEU A 175 -18.93 -12.10 -7.18
N GLY A 176 -19.78 -12.59 -6.26
CA GLY A 176 -20.55 -11.76 -5.35
C GLY A 176 -19.70 -10.92 -4.37
N GLY A 177 -18.44 -11.26 -4.21
CA GLY A 177 -17.48 -10.47 -3.43
C GLY A 177 -16.89 -9.28 -4.17
N TRP A 178 -16.95 -9.27 -5.50
CA TRP A 178 -16.42 -8.17 -6.28
C TRP A 178 -17.28 -6.92 -6.15
N ARG A 179 -16.60 -5.77 -5.94
CA ARG A 179 -17.28 -4.48 -5.83
C ARG A 179 -16.53 -3.40 -6.59
N ILE A 180 -17.29 -2.42 -7.03
CA ILE A 180 -16.80 -1.13 -7.51
C ILE A 180 -17.13 -0.14 -6.41
N THR A 181 -16.16 0.66 -6.03
CA THR A 181 -16.27 1.61 -4.92
C THR A 181 -16.10 3.02 -5.42
N GLY A 182 -17.01 3.89 -5.03
CA GLY A 182 -16.90 5.32 -5.26
C GLY A 182 -17.15 6.08 -3.97
N GLY A 183 -16.59 7.27 -3.83
CA GLY A 183 -16.81 8.05 -2.63
C GLY A 183 -15.96 9.30 -2.56
N TYR A 184 -15.72 9.75 -1.34
CA TYR A 184 -14.89 10.90 -1.04
C TYR A 184 -13.93 10.55 0.07
N ALA A 185 -12.67 10.89 -0.14
CA ALA A 185 -11.60 10.64 0.81
C ALA A 185 -10.80 11.90 1.11
N PHE A 186 -10.23 11.92 2.29
CA PHE A 186 -9.30 12.96 2.73
C PHE A 186 -8.30 12.39 3.72
N GLY A 187 -7.13 12.98 3.76
CA GLY A 187 -6.07 12.56 4.64
C GLY A 187 -4.84 13.43 4.53
N ASP A 188 -3.88 13.10 5.34
CA ASP A 188 -2.57 13.71 5.34
C ASP A 188 -1.49 12.62 5.33
N MET A 189 -0.40 12.89 4.63
CA MET A 189 0.82 12.09 4.65
C MET A 189 2.01 13.04 4.84
N ASN A 190 2.76 12.79 5.88
CA ASN A 190 4.01 13.49 6.16
C ASN A 190 5.13 12.45 6.16
N MET A 191 6.13 12.67 5.32
CA MET A 191 7.32 11.86 5.26
C MET A 191 8.52 12.74 5.60
N SER A 192 9.40 12.27 6.46
CA SER A 192 10.66 12.91 6.74
C SER A 192 11.79 11.90 6.64
N ALA A 193 12.88 12.32 6.03
CA ALA A 193 14.07 11.50 5.87
C ALA A 193 15.32 12.34 6.14
N ASN A 194 16.32 11.74 6.74
CA ASN A 194 17.63 12.33 6.85
C ASN A 194 18.39 12.07 5.55
N ILE A 195 19.05 13.11 5.08
CA ILE A 195 19.95 13.06 3.92
C ILE A 195 21.38 13.03 4.45
N ALA A 196 22.10 11.98 4.12
CA ALA A 196 23.53 11.86 4.38
C ALA A 196 24.29 11.92 3.07
N GLY A 197 25.46 12.57 3.09
CA GLY A 197 26.42 12.47 1.99
C GLY A 197 27.23 11.18 2.09
N THR A 198 27.83 10.75 0.98
CA THR A 198 28.79 9.64 0.97
C THR A 198 30.16 10.10 1.47
N ILE A 199 30.90 9.17 2.08
CA ILE A 199 32.26 9.46 2.53
C ILE A 199 33.18 9.51 1.29
N ASP A 200 33.88 10.63 1.11
CA ASP A 200 34.94 10.70 0.11
C ASP A 200 36.13 9.84 0.56
N GLU A 201 36.43 8.77 -0.19
CA GLU A 201 37.58 7.89 0.08
C GLU A 201 38.93 8.62 0.01
N LEU A 202 38.99 9.70 -0.77
CA LEU A 202 40.21 10.49 -0.95
C LEU A 202 40.37 11.56 0.13
N ASN A 203 39.29 11.99 0.79
CA ASN A 203 39.27 12.96 1.86
C ASN A 203 38.50 12.43 3.08
N PRO A 204 39.10 11.55 3.89
CA PRO A 204 38.44 10.97 5.07
C PRO A 204 37.93 12.06 6.01
N GLY A 205 36.63 12.05 6.27
CA GLY A 205 35.95 13.06 7.13
C GLY A 205 35.13 14.07 6.36
N PHE A 206 35.11 14.03 5.02
CA PHE A 206 34.19 14.78 4.20
C PHE A 206 33.03 13.88 3.76
N TYR A 207 31.81 14.36 3.97
CA TYR A 207 30.60 13.75 3.47
C TYR A 207 30.09 14.57 2.30
N GLU A 208 30.42 14.13 1.09
CA GLU A 208 30.11 14.88 -0.15
C GLU A 208 28.65 14.63 -0.59
N PHE A 209 28.05 15.66 -1.18
CA PHE A 209 26.78 15.59 -1.88
C PHE A 209 26.72 16.65 -2.97
N GLU A 210 25.86 16.45 -3.96
CA GLU A 210 25.65 17.39 -5.05
C GLU A 210 24.27 18.04 -4.93
N LEU A 211 24.22 19.34 -5.09
CA LEU A 211 22.99 20.11 -5.05
C LEU A 211 22.95 20.99 -6.31
N ALA A 212 22.01 20.74 -7.20
CA ALA A 212 21.84 21.41 -8.50
C ALA A 212 23.16 21.50 -9.32
N GLY A 213 23.95 20.45 -9.33
CA GLY A 213 25.22 20.38 -10.08
C GLY A 213 26.42 21.02 -9.38
N GLN A 214 26.26 21.52 -8.15
CA GLN A 214 27.33 22.08 -7.35
C GLN A 214 27.69 21.14 -6.20
N LYS A 215 28.98 20.82 -6.03
CA LYS A 215 29.49 19.94 -4.97
C LYS A 215 29.65 20.65 -3.65
N TYR A 216 29.13 20.01 -2.61
CA TYR A 216 29.27 20.41 -1.22
C TYR A 216 29.74 19.23 -0.37
N ALA A 217 30.28 19.53 0.81
CA ALA A 217 30.61 18.51 1.79
C ALA A 217 30.49 19.06 3.20
N TYR A 218 30.16 18.17 4.12
CA TYR A 218 30.30 18.44 5.54
C TYR A 218 31.65 17.92 6.03
N ASN A 219 32.40 18.78 6.72
CA ASN A 219 33.65 18.41 7.36
C ASN A 219 33.39 17.96 8.80
N GLY A 220 33.74 16.71 9.09
CA GLY A 220 33.53 16.12 10.41
C GLY A 220 32.38 15.13 10.41
N ASN A 221 31.69 14.98 11.52
CA ASN A 221 30.60 14.00 11.67
C ASN A 221 29.49 14.20 10.67
N SER A 222 28.87 13.09 10.26
CA SER A 222 27.73 13.01 9.36
C SER A 222 26.63 14.04 9.69
N VAL A 223 26.76 15.23 9.18
CA VAL A 223 25.68 16.19 9.25
C VAL A 223 24.68 15.84 8.19
N ARG A 224 23.44 15.83 8.58
CA ARG A 224 22.34 15.35 7.77
C ARG A 224 21.45 16.52 7.46
N GLY A 225 21.22 16.76 6.20
CA GLY A 225 20.07 17.53 5.77
C GLY A 225 18.80 16.73 6.11
N THR A 226 17.68 17.40 6.15
CA THR A 226 16.38 16.74 6.32
C THR A 226 15.48 17.11 5.16
N ALA A 227 15.02 16.10 4.44
CA ALA A 227 13.97 16.27 3.45
C ALA A 227 12.61 15.95 4.10
N GLN A 228 11.61 16.77 3.84
CA GLN A 228 10.24 16.55 4.28
C GLN A 228 9.30 16.67 3.10
N LEU A 229 8.34 15.77 3.04
CA LEU A 229 7.26 15.79 2.07
C LEU A 229 5.95 15.81 2.84
N ASP A 230 5.17 16.86 2.63
CA ASP A 230 3.86 17.06 3.23
C ASP A 230 2.79 16.98 2.15
N TRP A 231 1.83 16.11 2.32
CA TRP A 231 0.75 15.92 1.36
C TRP A 231 -0.60 15.86 2.06
N GLU A 232 -1.33 16.98 2.03
CA GLU A 232 -2.73 17.01 2.37
C GLU A 232 -3.57 16.71 1.12
N TYR A 233 -4.21 15.56 1.07
CA TYR A 233 -5.05 15.21 -0.07
C TYR A 233 -6.52 15.12 0.31
N ARG A 234 -7.36 15.51 -0.62
CA ARG A 234 -8.81 15.34 -0.52
C ARG A 234 -9.44 15.32 -1.90
N GLY A 235 -10.44 14.47 -2.07
CA GLY A 235 -11.14 14.42 -3.34
C GLY A 235 -11.96 13.15 -3.56
N PRO A 236 -12.54 13.02 -4.74
CA PRO A 236 -13.25 11.82 -5.14
C PRO A 236 -12.35 10.59 -5.08
N TYR A 237 -12.90 9.50 -4.55
CA TYR A 237 -12.28 8.18 -4.55
C TYR A 237 -12.97 7.28 -5.56
N VAL A 238 -12.21 6.55 -6.34
CA VAL A 238 -12.70 5.45 -7.20
C VAL A 238 -11.80 4.25 -7.00
N GLY A 239 -12.42 3.09 -6.83
CA GLY A 239 -11.68 1.87 -6.60
C GLY A 239 -12.47 0.62 -6.94
N THR A 240 -11.83 -0.49 -6.74
CA THR A 240 -12.41 -1.83 -6.83
C THR A 240 -11.92 -2.67 -5.66
N GLY A 241 -12.70 -3.67 -5.29
CA GLY A 241 -12.33 -4.57 -4.22
C GLY A 241 -12.94 -5.94 -4.38
N PHE A 242 -12.43 -6.87 -3.61
CA PHE A 242 -12.89 -8.24 -3.59
C PHE A 242 -12.99 -8.75 -2.16
N ASP A 243 -14.13 -9.36 -1.82
CA ASP A 243 -14.39 -9.99 -0.53
C ASP A 243 -14.43 -11.50 -0.70
N ILE A 244 -13.47 -12.21 -0.13
CA ILE A 244 -13.41 -13.68 -0.16
C ILE A 244 -13.97 -14.21 1.15
N GLY A 245 -15.10 -14.93 1.09
CA GLY A 245 -15.69 -15.58 2.27
C GLY A 245 -14.80 -16.71 2.76
N LEU A 246 -14.57 -16.76 4.08
CA LEU A 246 -13.88 -17.85 4.74
C LEU A 246 -14.89 -18.77 5.44
N PHE A 247 -15.38 -18.37 6.59
CA PHE A 247 -16.37 -19.12 7.39
C PHE A 247 -17.12 -18.17 8.33
N ALA A 248 -18.36 -18.52 8.67
CA ALA A 248 -19.14 -17.89 9.73
C ALA A 248 -19.12 -16.33 9.72
N GLY A 249 -19.24 -15.70 8.56
CA GLY A 249 -19.24 -14.25 8.43
C GLY A 249 -17.85 -13.62 8.27
N PHE A 250 -16.76 -14.37 8.52
CA PHE A 250 -15.40 -13.91 8.29
C PHE A 250 -15.04 -13.92 6.81
N LYS A 251 -14.36 -12.87 6.37
CA LYS A 251 -13.89 -12.69 5.01
C LYS A 251 -12.51 -12.05 4.98
N ILE A 252 -11.78 -12.31 3.92
CA ILE A 252 -10.62 -11.51 3.52
C ILE A 252 -11.11 -10.47 2.53
N TYR A 253 -10.66 -9.25 2.65
CA TYR A 253 -10.90 -8.21 1.66
C TYR A 253 -9.60 -7.69 1.05
N LEU A 254 -9.68 -7.37 -0.21
CA LEU A 254 -8.65 -6.67 -0.97
C LEU A 254 -9.29 -5.48 -1.67
N ASP A 255 -8.72 -4.29 -1.48
CA ASP A 255 -9.15 -3.05 -2.11
C ASP A 255 -8.00 -2.40 -2.85
N ALA A 256 -8.28 -1.88 -4.03
CA ALA A 256 -7.38 -1.03 -4.79
C ALA A 256 -8.15 0.15 -5.35
N GLY A 257 -7.59 1.35 -5.26
CA GLY A 257 -8.24 2.54 -5.76
C GLY A 257 -7.35 3.76 -5.72
N VAL A 258 -7.91 4.88 -6.13
CA VAL A 258 -7.22 6.17 -6.17
C VAL A 258 -8.12 7.29 -5.66
N VAL A 259 -7.53 8.22 -4.94
CA VAL A 259 -8.13 9.51 -4.60
C VAL A 259 -7.64 10.53 -5.61
N PHE A 260 -8.53 11.18 -6.33
CA PHE A 260 -8.18 12.29 -7.23
C PHE A 260 -8.10 13.56 -6.40
N THR A 261 -6.90 14.10 -6.29
CA THR A 261 -6.64 15.32 -5.52
C THR A 261 -6.23 16.47 -6.44
N ASN A 262 -6.55 17.67 -6.04
CA ASN A 262 -6.10 18.91 -6.71
C ASN A 262 -4.94 19.58 -5.97
N ARG A 263 -4.42 18.93 -4.92
CA ARG A 263 -3.27 19.41 -4.16
C ARG A 263 -2.09 18.48 -4.44
N ALA A 264 -1.00 19.06 -4.88
CA ALA A 264 0.28 18.38 -4.96
C ALA A 264 0.87 18.20 -3.55
N ALA A 265 1.79 17.27 -3.42
CA ALA A 265 2.63 17.17 -2.24
C ALA A 265 3.62 18.36 -2.21
N GLU A 266 3.91 18.88 -1.04
CA GLU A 266 4.88 19.96 -0.83
C GLU A 266 6.19 19.35 -0.32
N LEU A 267 7.28 19.63 -1.03
CA LEU A 267 8.62 19.17 -0.67
C LEU A 267 9.39 20.31 -0.01
N SER A 268 10.04 20.01 1.09
CA SER A 268 10.96 20.93 1.75
C SER A 268 12.29 20.23 2.02
N LEU A 269 13.38 21.01 2.01
CA LEU A 269 14.73 20.54 2.24
C LEU A 269 15.42 21.51 3.21
N ASP A 270 15.87 20.99 4.32
CA ASP A 270 16.73 21.72 5.25
C ASP A 270 18.18 21.26 5.07
N VAL A 271 19.07 22.21 4.82
CA VAL A 271 20.52 22.01 4.68
C VAL A 271 21.21 22.85 5.71
N PRO A 272 21.69 22.27 6.82
CA PRO A 272 22.39 23.04 7.84
C PRO A 272 23.68 23.64 7.29
N PHE A 273 23.96 24.89 7.65
CA PHE A 273 25.21 25.56 7.21
C PHE A 273 26.41 25.25 8.09
N GLU A 274 26.19 24.67 9.26
CA GLU A 274 27.27 24.35 10.19
C GLU A 274 28.20 23.27 9.60
N ASN A 275 29.49 23.57 9.54
CA ASN A 275 30.54 22.73 8.94
C ASN A 275 30.36 22.44 7.44
N LEU A 276 29.46 23.13 6.76
CA LEU A 276 29.25 23.01 5.34
C LEU A 276 30.42 23.68 4.56
N GLN A 277 30.92 22.97 3.57
CA GLN A 277 31.94 23.44 2.65
C GLN A 277 31.44 23.31 1.21
N LYS A 278 31.89 24.22 0.35
CA LYS A 278 31.64 24.23 -1.07
C LYS A 278 32.93 23.85 -1.81
N PHE A 279 32.84 23.01 -2.81
CA PHE A 279 33.97 22.70 -3.68
C PHE A 279 34.05 23.72 -4.82
N GLU A 280 35.12 24.48 -4.85
CA GLU A 280 35.35 25.50 -5.87
C GLU A 280 36.80 25.53 -6.30
N SER A 281 37.06 25.51 -7.62
CA SER A 281 38.39 25.58 -8.19
C SER A 281 39.42 24.56 -7.62
N GLY A 282 38.91 23.34 -7.29
CA GLY A 282 39.77 22.27 -6.74
C GLY A 282 40.01 22.37 -5.21
N THR A 283 39.32 23.24 -4.50
CA THR A 283 39.52 23.46 -3.08
C THR A 283 38.17 23.53 -2.33
N TRP A 284 38.13 22.98 -1.12
CA TRP A 284 37.00 23.10 -0.21
C TRP A 284 37.02 24.44 0.55
N THR A 285 35.93 25.20 0.46
CA THR A 285 35.79 26.52 1.09
C THR A 285 34.63 26.48 2.06
N PRO A 286 34.83 26.89 3.35
CA PRO A 286 33.73 26.92 4.33
C PRO A 286 32.61 27.86 3.91
N VAL A 287 31.34 27.42 4.07
CA VAL A 287 30.15 28.25 3.85
C VAL A 287 29.84 29.06 5.13
N ASN A 288 30.62 30.08 5.37
CA ASN A 288 30.59 30.85 6.63
C ASN A 288 30.17 32.32 6.51
N ASN A 289 29.88 32.78 5.29
CA ASN A 289 29.44 34.14 5.04
C ASN A 289 28.08 34.18 4.35
N ASP A 290 27.40 35.30 4.44
CA ASP A 290 26.02 35.46 3.95
C ASP A 290 25.91 35.26 2.42
N THR A 291 26.97 35.58 1.67
CA THR A 291 26.99 35.42 0.22
C THR A 291 27.00 33.93 -0.16
N LEU A 292 27.83 33.11 0.49
CA LEU A 292 27.90 31.68 0.26
C LEU A 292 26.62 30.96 0.75
N LYS A 293 26.07 31.42 1.89
CA LYS A 293 24.76 30.89 2.39
C LYS A 293 23.65 31.17 1.40
N ALA A 294 23.56 32.40 0.88
CA ALA A 294 22.58 32.77 -0.13
C ALA A 294 22.75 31.97 -1.44
N GLU A 295 23.99 31.59 -1.79
CA GLU A 295 24.28 30.75 -2.93
C GLU A 295 23.80 29.31 -2.70
N VAL A 296 24.04 28.72 -1.52
CA VAL A 296 23.51 27.40 -1.15
C VAL A 296 21.99 27.42 -1.17
N ASP A 297 21.35 28.43 -0.59
CA ASP A 297 19.89 28.58 -0.61
C ASP A 297 19.34 28.70 -2.03
N LYS A 298 20.07 29.36 -2.92
CA LYS A 298 19.68 29.41 -4.33
C LYS A 298 19.66 28.03 -4.97
N TYR A 299 20.76 27.25 -4.85
CA TYR A 299 20.85 25.90 -5.43
C TYR A 299 19.87 24.93 -4.77
N LYS A 300 19.66 25.05 -3.44
CA LYS A 300 18.64 24.32 -2.74
C LYS A 300 17.24 24.57 -3.32
N ASN A 301 16.91 25.85 -3.53
CA ASN A 301 15.62 26.24 -4.10
C ASN A 301 15.45 25.80 -5.56
N GLU A 302 16.53 25.79 -6.36
CA GLU A 302 16.53 25.25 -7.72
C GLU A 302 16.25 23.74 -7.69
N ALA A 303 16.95 22.97 -6.85
CA ALA A 303 16.73 21.54 -6.70
C ALA A 303 15.30 21.22 -6.22
N LEU A 304 14.81 21.99 -5.26
CA LEU A 304 13.42 21.88 -4.77
C LEU A 304 12.41 22.18 -5.86
N ALA A 305 12.63 23.23 -6.66
CA ALA A 305 11.71 23.63 -7.72
C ALA A 305 11.63 22.54 -8.82
N ASP A 306 12.76 21.94 -9.18
CA ASP A 306 12.80 20.83 -10.15
C ASP A 306 12.04 19.63 -9.60
N ALA A 307 12.30 19.21 -8.36
CA ALA A 307 11.61 18.10 -7.72
C ALA A 307 10.10 18.38 -7.51
N GLN A 308 9.74 19.60 -7.10
CA GLN A 308 8.35 20.01 -6.93
C GLN A 308 7.58 19.98 -8.24
N SER A 309 8.21 20.40 -9.34
CA SER A 309 7.58 20.37 -10.66
C SER A 309 7.19 18.94 -11.11
N GLU A 310 7.95 17.92 -10.69
CA GLU A 310 7.57 16.52 -10.92
C GLU A 310 6.39 16.09 -10.03
N LEU A 311 6.32 16.59 -8.81
CA LEU A 311 5.23 16.30 -7.86
C LEU A 311 3.92 16.99 -8.24
N ASP A 312 3.97 18.17 -8.87
CA ASP A 312 2.80 18.95 -9.27
C ASP A 312 1.93 18.23 -10.31
N ASP A 313 2.53 17.33 -11.09
CA ASP A 313 1.82 16.48 -12.04
C ASP A 313 1.13 15.28 -11.36
N PHE A 314 1.46 14.99 -10.11
CA PHE A 314 0.95 13.84 -9.37
C PHE A 314 -0.37 14.19 -8.65
N LYS A 315 -1.49 14.08 -9.37
CA LYS A 315 -2.83 14.49 -8.91
C LYS A 315 -3.69 13.33 -8.41
N PHE A 316 -3.08 12.22 -8.02
CA PHE A 316 -3.81 11.07 -7.50
C PHE A 316 -3.04 10.39 -6.38
N TYR A 317 -3.76 10.00 -5.33
CA TYR A 317 -3.21 9.24 -4.21
C TYR A 317 -3.65 7.78 -4.34
N PRO A 318 -2.71 6.84 -4.62
CA PRO A 318 -3.05 5.44 -4.77
C PRO A 318 -3.27 4.79 -3.41
N MET A 319 -4.18 3.81 -3.37
CA MET A 319 -4.50 3.05 -2.17
C MET A 319 -4.61 1.57 -2.50
N VAL A 320 -3.91 0.75 -1.73
CA VAL A 320 -4.09 -0.71 -1.75
C VAL A 320 -4.24 -1.16 -0.31
N LYS A 321 -5.30 -1.91 -0.03
CA LYS A 321 -5.64 -2.40 1.31
C LYS A 321 -5.89 -3.90 1.28
N LEU A 322 -5.40 -4.59 2.28
CA LEU A 322 -5.64 -6.01 2.52
C LEU A 322 -5.99 -6.22 3.99
N GLY A 323 -6.98 -7.06 4.27
CA GLY A 323 -7.33 -7.33 5.65
C GLY A 323 -8.43 -8.36 5.82
N PHE A 324 -8.88 -8.43 7.05
CA PHE A 324 -9.99 -9.29 7.45
C PHE A 324 -11.19 -8.44 7.79
N MET A 325 -12.37 -8.95 7.47
CA MET A 325 -13.63 -8.34 7.91
C MET A 325 -14.58 -9.39 8.42
N TYR A 326 -15.46 -8.97 9.29
CA TYR A 326 -16.62 -9.74 9.76
C TYR A 326 -17.88 -9.05 9.30
N ARG A 327 -18.81 -9.83 8.74
CA ARG A 327 -20.15 -9.38 8.41
C ARG A 327 -21.14 -10.14 9.27
N PHE A 328 -21.92 -9.39 10.03
CA PHE A 328 -22.99 -9.89 10.86
C PHE A 328 -24.18 -10.36 10.05
#